data_77d6b926d2203b83c95b6f3a9a74d15e
#
_entry.id   77d6b926d2203b83c95b6f3a9a74d15e
#
_cell.length_a   1.000
_cell.length_b   1.000
_cell.length_c   1.000
_cell.angle_alpha   90.00
_cell.angle_beta   90.00
_cell.angle_gamma   90.00
#
_symmetry.space_group_name_H-M   'P 1'
#
loop_
_entity.id
_entity.type
_entity.pdbx_description
1 polymer ?
#
loop_
_entity_poly.entity_id
_entity_poly.type
_entity_poly.pdbx_seq_one_letter_code
_entity_poly.pdbx_strand_id
1 'polypeptide(L)'
;FLLGPVIAGLAGSFLPAFNWFPLLGRHDPGFGVFAELFAVPGFGRSLWLSLFTGFLATLISAIVAFIIPGILYQHRGFSWLRRMMAPILSLPHITVAVGMMFLLQPSGWLVRLISPGLTGWDRPPNLAIVPDEHGLMLVLGLIAKEVPFLVLMMLAAMGQIDIPRLLSVARSLGYTRMKAWFTIIIPQLWPRMRMAVMIVLVFSLSVVDMAAVLAPS
;
A
#
# COMPACT_ATOMS: atom_id res chain seq x y z
N PHE A 1 17.85 -9.99 25.09
CA PHE A 1 18.67 -10.21 23.88
C PHE A 1 18.11 -9.47 22.66
N LEU A 2 16.80 -9.49 22.42
CA LEU A 2 16.15 -8.84 21.25
C LEU A 2 16.12 -7.29 21.32
N LEU A 3 16.04 -6.72 22.50
CA LEU A 3 15.92 -5.26 22.68
C LEU A 3 17.26 -4.52 22.41
N GLY A 4 18.38 -5.14 22.66
CA GLY A 4 19.70 -4.51 22.47
C GLY A 4 19.94 -4.04 21.03
N PRO A 5 19.83 -4.91 20.01
CA PRO A 5 19.98 -4.52 18.61
C PRO A 5 18.96 -3.49 18.14
N VAL A 6 17.72 -3.57 18.63
CA VAL A 6 16.66 -2.60 18.30
C VAL A 6 16.98 -1.22 18.86
N ILE A 7 17.37 -1.14 20.14
CA ILE A 7 17.75 0.12 20.78
C ILE A 7 18.99 0.72 20.10
N ALA A 8 20.00 -0.10 19.78
CA ALA A 8 21.19 0.35 19.08
C ALA A 8 20.86 0.88 17.67
N GLY A 9 19.98 0.20 16.92
CA GLY A 9 19.52 0.66 15.61
C GLY A 9 18.74 1.97 15.70
N LEU A 10 17.82 2.09 16.67
CA LEU A 10 17.08 3.33 16.92
C LEU A 10 18.02 4.47 17.31
N ALA A 11 18.95 4.24 18.23
CA ALA A 11 19.93 5.25 18.63
C ALA A 11 20.81 5.67 17.46
N GLY A 12 21.26 4.70 16.64
CA GLY A 12 22.05 4.95 15.43
C GLY A 12 21.32 5.76 14.35
N SER A 13 20.00 5.76 14.36
CA SER A 13 19.18 6.57 13.43
C SER A 13 18.77 7.92 14.04
N PHE A 14 18.40 7.92 15.32
CA PHE A 14 17.89 9.12 16.01
C PHE A 14 19.02 10.13 16.32
N LEU A 15 20.15 9.68 16.82
CA LEU A 15 21.22 10.59 17.22
C LEU A 15 21.76 11.44 16.06
N PRO A 16 22.03 10.88 14.87
CA PRO A 16 22.42 11.68 13.70
C PRO A 16 21.37 12.69 13.25
N ALA A 17 20.08 12.35 13.38
CA ALA A 17 19.00 13.27 13.04
C ALA A 17 19.01 14.55 13.90
N PHE A 18 19.54 14.47 15.13
CA PHE A 18 19.75 15.60 16.03
C PHE A 18 21.19 16.14 16.02
N ASN A 19 21.90 15.97 14.92
CA ASN A 19 23.29 16.43 14.73
C ASN A 19 24.32 15.76 15.66
N TRP A 20 23.99 14.66 16.33
CA TRP A 20 24.91 13.89 17.16
C TRP A 20 25.45 12.70 16.37
N PHE A 21 26.60 12.90 15.70
CA PHE A 21 27.27 11.84 14.96
C PHE A 21 28.79 11.94 15.12
N PRO A 22 29.35 11.47 16.28
CA PRO A 22 30.74 11.60 16.63
C PRO A 22 31.73 11.06 15.58
N LEU A 23 31.34 10.00 14.85
CA LEU A 23 32.15 9.41 13.78
C LEU A 23 32.44 10.37 12.61
N LEU A 24 31.55 11.37 12.40
CA LEU A 24 31.70 12.43 11.39
C LEU A 24 32.06 13.78 12.01
N GLY A 25 32.51 13.79 13.28
CA GLY A 25 32.92 15.01 13.96
C GLY A 25 31.77 15.93 14.38
N ARG A 26 30.51 15.45 14.36
CA ARG A 26 29.34 16.21 14.80
C ARG A 26 29.07 15.88 16.26
N HIS A 27 29.37 16.84 17.16
CA HIS A 27 29.26 16.66 18.62
C HIS A 27 28.20 17.59 19.26
N ASP A 28 27.68 18.54 18.51
CA ASP A 28 26.75 19.56 19.03
C ASP A 28 25.31 19.20 18.70
N PRO A 29 24.53 18.64 19.66
CA PRO A 29 23.12 18.32 19.43
C PRO A 29 22.33 19.57 19.06
N GLY A 30 21.52 19.47 17.99
CA GLY A 30 20.74 20.60 17.53
C GLY A 30 19.76 20.24 16.42
N PHE A 31 18.92 21.19 16.06
CA PHE A 31 17.94 21.04 14.99
C PHE A 31 18.45 21.54 13.62
N GLY A 32 19.73 21.88 13.49
CA GLY A 32 20.33 22.39 12.25
C GLY A 32 20.15 21.46 11.06
N VAL A 33 20.25 20.14 11.29
CA VAL A 33 20.04 19.11 10.26
C VAL A 33 18.63 19.19 9.66
N PHE A 34 17.62 19.51 10.47
CA PHE A 34 16.24 19.70 9.97
C PHE A 34 16.13 20.97 9.12
N ALA A 35 16.80 22.06 9.52
CA ALA A 35 16.84 23.28 8.71
C ALA A 35 17.51 23.01 7.35
N GLU A 36 18.64 22.28 7.35
CA GLU A 36 19.30 21.85 6.12
C GLU A 36 18.37 20.98 5.25
N LEU A 37 17.62 20.04 5.84
CA LEU A 37 16.68 19.18 5.15
C LEU A 37 15.57 20.01 4.46
N PHE A 38 14.97 20.97 5.17
CA PHE A 38 13.94 21.85 4.61
C PHE A 38 14.48 22.78 3.51
N ALA A 39 15.77 23.06 3.52
CA ALA A 39 16.44 23.85 2.49
C ALA A 39 16.81 23.05 1.24
N VAL A 40 16.73 21.71 1.27
CA VAL A 40 17.03 20.87 0.10
C VAL A 40 16.03 21.17 -1.03
N PRO A 41 16.53 21.51 -2.24
CA PRO A 41 15.65 21.74 -3.40
C PRO A 41 14.81 20.49 -3.69
N GLY A 42 13.49 20.68 -3.87
CA GLY A 42 12.56 19.58 -4.15
C GLY A 42 12.03 18.83 -2.92
N PHE A 43 12.53 19.11 -1.69
CA PHE A 43 12.04 18.44 -0.47
C PHE A 43 10.52 18.54 -0.31
N GLY A 44 9.94 19.74 -0.50
CA GLY A 44 8.48 19.93 -0.37
C GLY A 44 7.68 19.11 -1.39
N ARG A 45 8.18 18.98 -2.63
CA ARG A 45 7.55 18.12 -3.66
C ARG A 45 7.64 16.65 -3.27
N SER A 46 8.80 16.19 -2.81
CA SER A 46 9.00 14.79 -2.40
C SER A 46 8.13 14.44 -1.18
N LEU A 47 8.03 15.34 -0.21
CA LEU A 47 7.16 15.17 0.95
C LEU A 47 5.69 15.07 0.54
N TRP A 48 5.24 15.99 -0.34
CA TRP A 48 3.87 15.97 -0.87
C TRP A 48 3.56 14.68 -1.62
N LEU A 49 4.45 14.24 -2.51
CA LEU A 49 4.29 13.01 -3.26
C LEU A 49 4.23 11.78 -2.32
N SER A 50 5.10 11.71 -1.32
CA SER A 50 5.08 10.62 -0.34
C SER A 50 3.76 10.56 0.43
N LEU A 51 3.27 11.72 0.91
CA LEU A 51 1.98 11.79 1.59
C LEU A 51 0.83 11.42 0.65
N PHE A 52 0.79 12.00 -0.55
CA PHE A 52 -0.25 11.74 -1.53
C PHE A 52 -0.30 10.27 -1.95
N THR A 53 0.83 9.69 -2.34
CA THR A 53 0.89 8.30 -2.79
C THR A 53 0.55 7.32 -1.68
N GLY A 54 1.06 7.52 -0.46
CA GLY A 54 0.77 6.66 0.68
C GLY A 54 -0.69 6.72 1.12
N PHE A 55 -1.27 7.92 1.23
CA PHE A 55 -2.70 8.08 1.55
C PHE A 55 -3.60 7.52 0.47
N LEU A 56 -3.33 7.81 -0.80
CA LEU A 56 -4.13 7.35 -1.92
C LEU A 56 -4.10 5.82 -2.04
N ALA A 57 -2.93 5.21 -1.95
CA ALA A 57 -2.77 3.77 -1.99
C ALA A 57 -3.53 3.10 -0.85
N THR A 58 -3.34 3.54 0.39
CA THR A 58 -4.01 2.98 1.56
C THR A 58 -5.53 3.16 1.50
N LEU A 59 -6.02 4.32 1.04
CA LEU A 59 -7.45 4.58 0.88
C LEU A 59 -8.07 3.61 -0.12
N ILE A 60 -7.49 3.50 -1.31
CA ILE A 60 -7.98 2.59 -2.36
C ILE A 60 -7.92 1.13 -1.86
N SER A 61 -6.80 0.74 -1.25
CA SER A 61 -6.61 -0.61 -0.73
C SER A 61 -7.63 -0.96 0.36
N ALA A 62 -7.93 -0.02 1.26
CA ALA A 62 -8.96 -0.20 2.28
C ALA A 62 -10.35 -0.33 1.65
N ILE A 63 -10.72 0.55 0.71
CA ILE A 63 -12.00 0.48 -0.01
C ILE A 63 -12.16 -0.89 -0.68
N VAL A 64 -11.15 -1.33 -1.41
CA VAL A 64 -11.14 -2.64 -2.10
C VAL A 64 -11.28 -3.79 -1.09
N ALA A 65 -10.54 -3.75 0.02
CA ALA A 65 -10.58 -4.77 1.07
C ALA A 65 -11.94 -4.85 1.80
N PHE A 66 -12.67 -3.74 1.90
CA PHE A 66 -14.02 -3.73 2.47
C PHE A 66 -15.10 -4.16 1.48
N ILE A 67 -14.93 -3.88 0.19
CA ILE A 67 -15.94 -4.16 -0.85
C ILE A 67 -15.83 -5.60 -1.37
N ILE A 68 -14.64 -6.06 -1.75
CA ILE A 68 -14.47 -7.37 -2.42
C ILE A 68 -14.99 -8.54 -1.59
N PRO A 69 -14.67 -8.68 -0.29
CA PRO A 69 -15.22 -9.77 0.52
C PRO A 69 -16.74 -9.73 0.63
N GLY A 70 -17.33 -8.51 0.65
CA GLY A 70 -18.78 -8.35 0.68
C GLY A 70 -19.50 -8.83 -0.58
N ILE A 71 -18.92 -8.51 -1.74
CA ILE A 71 -19.44 -8.96 -3.04
C ILE A 71 -19.31 -10.47 -3.16
N LEU A 72 -18.13 -11.01 -2.83
CA LEU A 72 -17.83 -12.43 -3.01
C LEU A 72 -18.36 -13.34 -1.89
N TYR A 73 -18.87 -12.77 -0.80
CA TYR A 73 -19.39 -13.55 0.33
C TYR A 73 -20.45 -14.55 -0.13
N GLN A 74 -20.26 -15.82 0.25
CA GLN A 74 -21.10 -16.97 -0.18
C GLN A 74 -21.00 -17.33 -1.68
N HIS A 75 -20.14 -16.67 -2.48
CA HIS A 75 -19.86 -17.11 -3.85
C HIS A 75 -18.66 -18.08 -3.89
N ARG A 76 -18.60 -18.90 -4.93
CA ARG A 76 -17.42 -19.79 -5.17
C ARG A 76 -16.11 -19.04 -5.26
N GLY A 77 -16.14 -17.79 -5.73
CA GLY A 77 -14.97 -16.89 -5.80
C GLY A 77 -14.37 -16.53 -4.44
N PHE A 78 -15.12 -16.66 -3.34
CA PHE A 78 -14.61 -16.35 -1.99
C PHE A 78 -13.47 -17.29 -1.55
N SER A 79 -13.57 -18.58 -1.86
CA SER A 79 -12.51 -19.55 -1.58
C SER A 79 -11.27 -19.33 -2.45
N TRP A 80 -11.46 -18.91 -3.69
CA TRP A 80 -10.38 -18.54 -4.60
C TRP A 80 -9.66 -17.28 -4.11
N LEU A 81 -10.41 -16.22 -3.76
CA LEU A 81 -9.86 -15.00 -3.17
C LEU A 81 -8.92 -15.33 -2.00
N ARG A 82 -9.41 -16.11 -1.04
CA ARG A 82 -8.63 -16.52 0.14
C ARG A 82 -7.33 -17.24 -0.24
N ARG A 83 -7.35 -18.13 -1.25
CA ARG A 83 -6.17 -18.88 -1.66
C ARG A 83 -5.12 -18.02 -2.37
N MET A 84 -5.57 -17.01 -3.15
CA MET A 84 -4.66 -16.18 -3.95
C MET A 84 -3.96 -15.08 -3.14
N MET A 85 -4.55 -14.63 -2.04
CA MET A 85 -3.99 -13.52 -1.26
C MET A 85 -2.64 -13.85 -0.62
N ALA A 86 -2.47 -15.05 -0.05
CA ALA A 86 -1.26 -15.43 0.66
C ALA A 86 -0.02 -15.52 -0.27
N PRO A 87 -0.07 -16.17 -1.45
CA PRO A 87 1.06 -16.17 -2.40
C PRO A 87 1.46 -14.78 -2.85
N ILE A 88 0.49 -13.89 -3.13
CA ILE A 88 0.80 -12.51 -3.55
C ILE A 88 1.50 -11.74 -2.43
N LEU A 89 1.08 -11.97 -1.19
CA LEU A 89 1.68 -11.32 -0.03
C LEU A 89 3.12 -11.79 0.22
N SER A 90 3.45 -13.03 -0.12
CA SER A 90 4.80 -13.60 0.11
C SER A 90 5.88 -13.00 -0.79
N LEU A 91 5.52 -12.34 -1.91
CA LEU A 91 6.49 -11.70 -2.79
C LEU A 91 7.15 -10.50 -2.08
N PRO A 92 8.48 -10.31 -2.16
CA PRO A 92 9.13 -9.09 -1.68
C PRO A 92 8.59 -7.84 -2.42
N HIS A 93 8.52 -6.70 -1.73
CA HIS A 93 8.02 -5.45 -2.32
C HIS A 93 8.84 -5.02 -3.55
N ILE A 94 10.17 -5.08 -3.45
CA ILE A 94 11.06 -4.76 -4.56
C ILE A 94 10.82 -5.65 -5.80
N THR A 95 10.49 -6.92 -5.59
CA THR A 95 10.20 -7.85 -6.70
C THR A 95 8.93 -7.44 -7.44
N VAL A 96 7.91 -7.01 -6.69
CA VAL A 96 6.66 -6.49 -7.28
C VAL A 96 6.94 -5.21 -8.06
N ALA A 97 7.73 -4.28 -7.49
CA ALA A 97 8.09 -3.03 -8.15
C ALA A 97 8.85 -3.25 -9.46
N VAL A 98 9.88 -4.08 -9.43
CA VAL A 98 10.66 -4.44 -10.64
C VAL A 98 9.78 -5.17 -11.66
N GLY A 99 8.95 -6.11 -11.21
CA GLY A 99 8.00 -6.79 -12.08
C GLY A 99 7.03 -5.83 -12.77
N MET A 100 6.47 -4.87 -12.05
CA MET A 100 5.60 -3.84 -12.61
C MET A 100 6.33 -2.95 -13.62
N MET A 101 7.56 -2.55 -13.31
CA MET A 101 8.39 -1.80 -14.24
C MET A 101 8.56 -2.55 -15.58
N PHE A 102 8.93 -3.83 -15.54
CA PHE A 102 9.09 -4.63 -16.75
C PHE A 102 7.78 -4.91 -17.49
N LEU A 103 6.65 -4.96 -16.81
CA LEU A 103 5.35 -5.25 -17.43
C LEU A 103 4.72 -4.00 -18.06
N LEU A 104 4.83 -2.85 -17.39
CA LEU A 104 4.04 -1.65 -17.69
C LEU A 104 4.79 -0.61 -18.53
N GLN A 105 6.12 -0.72 -18.70
CA GLN A 105 6.84 0.17 -19.61
C GLN A 105 6.31 0.04 -21.06
N PRO A 106 6.46 1.05 -21.92
CA PRO A 106 6.06 0.98 -23.34
C PRO A 106 6.70 -0.19 -24.10
N SER A 107 7.91 -0.56 -23.72
CA SER A 107 8.61 -1.77 -24.21
C SER A 107 8.25 -3.04 -23.43
N GLY A 108 7.38 -2.93 -22.42
CA GLY A 108 7.01 -4.00 -21.49
C GLY A 108 6.16 -5.08 -22.14
N TRP A 109 6.13 -6.23 -21.47
CA TRP A 109 5.46 -7.41 -22.00
C TRP A 109 3.95 -7.22 -22.20
N LEU A 110 3.25 -6.57 -21.27
CA LEU A 110 1.81 -6.31 -21.40
C LEU A 110 1.51 -5.37 -22.56
N VAL A 111 2.29 -4.30 -22.72
CA VAL A 111 2.10 -3.33 -23.80
C VAL A 111 2.36 -3.98 -25.15
N ARG A 112 3.37 -4.85 -25.25
CA ARG A 112 3.65 -5.62 -26.49
C ARG A 112 2.52 -6.55 -26.87
N LEU A 113 1.84 -7.19 -25.91
CA LEU A 113 0.71 -8.09 -26.20
C LEU A 113 -0.50 -7.36 -26.80
N ILE A 114 -0.72 -6.11 -26.43
CA ILE A 114 -1.86 -5.31 -26.88
C ILE A 114 -1.51 -4.38 -28.07
N SER A 115 -0.22 -4.31 -28.43
CA SER A 115 0.25 -3.52 -29.58
C SER A 115 0.33 -4.40 -30.84
N PRO A 116 0.08 -3.84 -32.05
CA PRO A 116 -0.39 -2.48 -32.30
C PRO A 116 -1.92 -2.32 -32.13
N GLY A 117 -2.67 -3.41 -31.97
CA GLY A 117 -4.13 -3.44 -32.09
C GLY A 117 -4.89 -2.45 -31.19
N LEU A 118 -4.53 -2.34 -29.89
CA LEU A 118 -5.18 -1.41 -28.96
C LEU A 118 -4.40 -0.11 -28.77
N THR A 119 -3.07 -0.15 -28.92
CA THR A 119 -2.22 1.03 -28.69
C THR A 119 -1.97 1.84 -29.95
N GLY A 120 -2.12 1.23 -31.14
CA GLY A 120 -1.73 1.83 -32.42
C GLY A 120 -0.21 1.99 -32.60
N TRP A 121 0.61 1.38 -31.72
CA TRP A 121 2.07 1.52 -31.75
C TRP A 121 2.74 0.35 -32.45
N ASP A 122 3.33 0.59 -33.61
CA ASP A 122 4.18 -0.40 -34.29
C ASP A 122 5.54 -0.57 -33.59
N ARG A 123 6.00 0.49 -32.90
CA ARG A 123 7.21 0.50 -32.07
C ARG A 123 6.92 1.14 -30.73
N PRO A 124 7.57 0.70 -29.64
CA PRO A 124 7.42 1.32 -28.34
C PRO A 124 7.78 2.81 -28.42
N PRO A 125 6.89 3.73 -28.00
CA PRO A 125 7.22 5.14 -27.94
C PRO A 125 8.24 5.42 -26.83
N ASN A 126 9.00 6.49 -26.96
CA ASN A 126 9.91 6.94 -25.92
C ASN A 126 9.13 7.73 -24.84
N LEU A 127 8.28 7.04 -24.11
CA LEU A 127 7.49 7.57 -23.01
C LEU A 127 7.97 6.97 -21.68
N ALA A 128 8.23 7.81 -20.71
CA ALA A 128 8.50 7.37 -19.33
C ALA A 128 7.15 7.10 -18.63
N ILE A 129 6.66 5.86 -18.69
CA ILE A 129 5.47 5.44 -17.95
C ILE A 129 5.87 5.01 -16.52
N VAL A 130 7.07 4.46 -16.36
CA VAL A 130 7.64 4.07 -15.07
C VAL A 130 9.09 4.53 -15.01
N PRO A 131 9.47 5.39 -14.06
CA PRO A 131 8.61 6.11 -13.11
C PRO A 131 7.77 7.21 -13.78
N ASP A 132 6.59 7.48 -13.20
CA ASP A 132 5.73 8.58 -13.65
C ASP A 132 5.88 9.82 -12.76
N GLU A 133 5.60 11.01 -13.31
CA GLU A 133 5.81 12.28 -12.60
C GLU A 133 4.91 12.48 -11.37
N HIS A 134 3.80 11.76 -11.28
CA HIS A 134 2.79 11.90 -10.23
C HIS A 134 2.85 10.78 -9.17
N GLY A 135 3.73 9.79 -9.35
CA GLY A 135 3.86 8.66 -8.45
C GLY A 135 2.70 7.65 -8.53
N LEU A 136 1.92 7.65 -9.62
CA LEU A 136 0.79 6.73 -9.78
C LEU A 136 1.24 5.27 -9.92
N MET A 137 2.42 5.02 -10.50
CA MET A 137 2.98 3.68 -10.57
C MET A 137 3.38 3.17 -9.18
N LEU A 138 3.88 4.05 -8.31
CA LEU A 138 4.10 3.71 -6.90
C LEU A 138 2.78 3.39 -6.20
N VAL A 139 1.73 4.18 -6.40
CA VAL A 139 0.39 3.91 -5.86
C VAL A 139 -0.11 2.52 -6.30
N LEU A 140 0.01 2.18 -7.57
CA LEU A 140 -0.40 0.85 -8.07
C LEU A 140 0.43 -0.28 -7.44
N GLY A 141 1.74 -0.08 -7.29
CA GLY A 141 2.64 -1.03 -6.62
C GLY A 141 2.25 -1.27 -5.16
N LEU A 142 1.97 -0.20 -4.43
CA LEU A 142 1.49 -0.26 -3.05
C LEU A 142 0.16 -1.00 -2.95
N ILE A 143 -0.83 -0.64 -3.79
CA ILE A 143 -2.14 -1.30 -3.84
C ILE A 143 -1.98 -2.81 -4.07
N ALA A 144 -1.10 -3.22 -4.99
CA ALA A 144 -0.86 -4.64 -5.28
C ALA A 144 -0.40 -5.44 -4.05
N LYS A 145 0.25 -4.79 -3.08
CA LYS A 145 0.72 -5.40 -1.83
C LYS A 145 -0.25 -5.20 -0.66
N GLU A 146 -0.83 -4.03 -0.56
CA GLU A 146 -1.72 -3.66 0.55
C GLU A 146 -3.06 -4.37 0.49
N VAL A 147 -3.66 -4.48 -0.71
CA VAL A 147 -4.95 -5.16 -0.90
C VAL A 147 -4.93 -6.59 -0.39
N PRO A 148 -3.97 -7.46 -0.79
CA PRO A 148 -3.88 -8.82 -0.25
C PRO A 148 -3.79 -8.86 1.27
N PHE A 149 -2.99 -7.98 1.87
CA PHE A 149 -2.85 -7.90 3.32
C PHE A 149 -4.16 -7.50 3.99
N LEU A 150 -4.77 -6.39 3.55
CA LEU A 150 -6.02 -5.91 4.15
C LEU A 150 -7.17 -6.87 3.92
N VAL A 151 -7.23 -7.56 2.78
CA VAL A 151 -8.23 -8.61 2.53
C VAL A 151 -8.05 -9.78 3.48
N LEU A 152 -6.82 -10.25 3.74
CA LEU A 152 -6.58 -11.32 4.72
C LEU A 152 -6.98 -10.89 6.14
N MET A 153 -6.64 -9.66 6.52
CA MET A 153 -7.07 -9.09 7.82
C MET A 153 -8.60 -8.98 7.91
N MET A 154 -9.25 -8.59 6.81
CA MET A 154 -10.72 -8.53 6.72
C MET A 154 -11.33 -9.91 6.86
N LEU A 155 -10.80 -10.93 6.20
CA LEU A 155 -11.27 -12.32 6.33
C LEU A 155 -11.11 -12.83 7.77
N ALA A 156 -10.02 -12.51 8.44
CA ALA A 156 -9.80 -12.84 9.84
C ALA A 156 -10.80 -12.11 10.76
N ALA A 157 -11.07 -10.83 10.53
CA ALA A 157 -12.06 -10.05 11.27
C ALA A 157 -13.48 -10.57 11.05
N MET A 158 -13.83 -10.98 9.82
CA MET A 158 -15.12 -11.59 9.49
C MET A 158 -15.37 -12.90 10.26
N GLY A 159 -14.33 -13.67 10.55
CA GLY A 159 -14.44 -14.88 11.38
C GLY A 159 -14.80 -14.62 12.84
N GLN A 160 -14.77 -13.38 13.31
CA GLN A 160 -15.07 -12.99 14.69
C GLN A 160 -16.51 -12.49 14.91
N ILE A 161 -17.31 -12.43 13.86
CA ILE A 161 -18.72 -12.03 13.91
C ILE A 161 -19.61 -13.02 13.17
N ASP A 162 -20.84 -13.17 13.64
CA ASP A 162 -21.83 -14.04 12.99
C ASP A 162 -22.53 -13.35 11.82
N ILE A 163 -21.80 -13.23 10.70
CA ILE A 163 -22.33 -12.59 9.47
C ILE A 163 -23.63 -13.26 8.97
N PRO A 164 -23.77 -14.61 8.94
CA PRO A 164 -25.00 -15.25 8.51
C PRO A 164 -26.21 -14.78 9.31
N ARG A 165 -26.09 -14.71 10.63
CA ARG A 165 -27.14 -14.24 11.53
C ARG A 165 -27.48 -12.77 11.28
N LEU A 166 -26.47 -11.91 11.17
CA LEU A 166 -26.67 -10.48 10.88
C LEU A 166 -27.37 -10.27 9.55
N LEU A 167 -27.01 -11.01 8.51
CA LEU A 167 -27.66 -10.93 7.20
C LEU A 167 -29.10 -11.47 7.23
N SER A 168 -29.39 -12.53 8.02
CA SER A 168 -30.77 -13.05 8.15
C SER A 168 -31.69 -12.04 8.82
N VAL A 169 -31.25 -11.42 9.92
CA VAL A 169 -31.97 -10.35 10.60
C VAL A 169 -32.16 -9.12 9.70
N ALA A 170 -31.13 -8.72 8.98
CA ALA A 170 -31.23 -7.59 8.06
C ALA A 170 -32.26 -7.84 6.95
N ARG A 171 -32.33 -9.07 6.43
CA ARG A 171 -33.32 -9.46 5.42
C ARG A 171 -34.75 -9.41 5.96
N SER A 172 -35.01 -9.85 7.19
CA SER A 172 -36.34 -9.76 7.81
C SER A 172 -36.81 -8.32 8.00
N LEU A 173 -35.83 -7.36 8.07
CA LEU A 173 -36.09 -5.91 8.10
C LEU A 173 -36.15 -5.26 6.70
N GLY A 174 -36.15 -6.05 5.62
CA GLY A 174 -36.23 -5.57 4.23
C GLY A 174 -34.94 -5.01 3.66
N TYR A 175 -33.77 -5.20 4.33
CA TYR A 175 -32.50 -4.75 3.78
C TYR A 175 -32.02 -5.68 2.67
N THR A 176 -31.53 -5.07 1.58
CA THR A 176 -30.76 -5.83 0.59
C THR A 176 -29.39 -6.23 1.19
N ARG A 177 -28.76 -7.28 0.64
CA ARG A 177 -27.46 -7.77 1.10
C ARG A 177 -26.40 -6.68 1.14
N MET A 178 -26.29 -5.89 0.06
CA MET A 178 -25.30 -4.82 -0.02
C MET A 178 -25.58 -3.69 0.99
N LYS A 179 -26.88 -3.31 1.15
CA LYS A 179 -27.24 -2.34 2.18
C LYS A 179 -26.87 -2.83 3.57
N ALA A 180 -27.18 -4.09 3.91
CA ALA A 180 -26.77 -4.69 5.19
C ALA A 180 -25.26 -4.75 5.37
N TRP A 181 -24.52 -5.03 4.28
CA TRP A 181 -23.05 -5.03 4.32
C TRP A 181 -22.49 -3.69 4.74
N PHE A 182 -22.89 -2.60 4.09
CA PHE A 182 -22.37 -1.26 4.38
C PHE A 182 -22.89 -0.68 5.71
N THR A 183 -24.15 -0.93 6.07
CA THR A 183 -24.77 -0.29 7.23
C THR A 183 -24.66 -1.09 8.53
N ILE A 184 -24.45 -2.40 8.46
CA ILE A 184 -24.43 -3.27 9.65
C ILE A 184 -23.07 -3.96 9.80
N ILE A 185 -22.56 -4.60 8.73
CA ILE A 185 -21.38 -5.47 8.82
C ILE A 185 -20.09 -4.64 8.86
N ILE A 186 -19.90 -3.70 7.93
CA ILE A 186 -18.69 -2.83 7.91
C ILE A 186 -18.49 -2.07 9.23
N PRO A 187 -19.52 -1.40 9.81
CA PRO A 187 -19.36 -0.72 11.09
C PRO A 187 -18.91 -1.64 12.24
N GLN A 188 -19.32 -2.91 12.23
CA GLN A 188 -18.87 -3.88 13.24
C GLN A 188 -17.46 -4.41 12.97
N LEU A 189 -17.01 -4.42 11.71
CA LEU A 189 -15.67 -4.84 11.32
C LEU A 189 -14.64 -3.72 11.49
N TRP A 190 -15.05 -2.45 11.35
CA TRP A 190 -14.16 -1.31 11.41
C TRP A 190 -13.29 -1.24 12.67
N PRO A 191 -13.80 -1.44 13.89
CA PRO A 191 -12.96 -1.42 15.10
C PRO A 191 -11.83 -2.47 15.09
N ARG A 192 -12.02 -3.57 14.36
CA ARG A 192 -11.04 -4.66 14.21
C ARG A 192 -10.04 -4.38 13.09
N MET A 193 -10.48 -3.64 12.08
CA MET A 193 -9.68 -3.33 10.88
C MET A 193 -8.86 -2.05 11.00
N ARG A 194 -9.30 -1.09 11.84
CA ARG A 194 -8.67 0.23 11.94
C ARG A 194 -7.16 0.17 12.18
N MET A 195 -6.69 -0.75 13.04
CA MET A 195 -5.26 -0.89 13.32
C MET A 195 -4.50 -1.43 12.11
N ALA A 196 -5.06 -2.40 11.39
CA ALA A 196 -4.46 -2.91 10.17
C ALA A 196 -4.35 -1.82 9.08
N VAL A 197 -5.39 -0.99 8.92
CA VAL A 197 -5.37 0.15 7.99
C VAL A 197 -4.32 1.19 8.41
N MET A 198 -4.21 1.50 9.70
CA MET A 198 -3.19 2.45 10.20
C MET A 198 -1.77 1.92 10.01
N ILE A 199 -1.53 0.63 10.25
CA ILE A 199 -0.23 -0.01 10.01
C ILE A 199 0.14 0.07 8.52
N VAL A 200 -0.80 -0.21 7.63
CA VAL A 200 -0.59 -0.08 6.18
C VAL A 200 -0.28 1.37 5.82
N LEU A 201 -1.02 2.34 6.34
CA LEU A 201 -0.75 3.75 6.09
C LEU A 201 0.68 4.16 6.51
N VAL A 202 1.09 3.80 7.72
CA VAL A 202 2.45 4.11 8.22
C VAL A 202 3.50 3.43 7.34
N PHE A 203 3.25 2.18 6.93
CA PHE A 203 4.14 1.47 6.02
C PHE A 203 4.25 2.18 4.67
N SER A 204 3.12 2.56 4.05
CA SER A 204 3.09 3.22 2.73
C SER A 204 3.80 4.58 2.73
N LEU A 205 3.74 5.30 3.85
CA LEU A 205 4.45 6.57 4.03
C LEU A 205 5.96 6.39 4.25
N SER A 206 6.40 5.21 4.68
CA SER A 206 7.80 4.94 5.03
C SER A 206 8.52 4.00 4.05
N VAL A 207 7.81 3.48 3.03
CA VAL A 207 8.39 2.54 2.06
C VAL A 207 9.46 3.22 1.20
N VAL A 208 10.65 2.63 1.16
CA VAL A 208 11.79 3.14 0.38
C VAL A 208 12.08 2.26 -0.83
N ASP A 209 12.02 0.94 -0.67
CA ASP A 209 12.38 -0.03 -1.68
C ASP A 209 11.54 0.04 -2.97
N MET A 210 10.21 0.15 -2.84
CA MET A 210 9.33 0.36 -4.00
C MET A 210 9.47 1.77 -4.57
N ALA A 211 9.61 2.77 -3.70
CA ALA A 211 9.76 4.16 -4.12
C ALA A 211 11.04 4.35 -4.95
N ALA A 212 12.15 3.69 -4.59
CA ALA A 212 13.40 3.74 -5.35
C ALA A 212 13.28 3.26 -6.80
N VAL A 213 12.26 2.43 -7.11
CA VAL A 213 12.04 1.88 -8.46
C VAL A 213 10.89 2.58 -9.19
N LEU A 214 9.82 2.93 -8.49
CA LEU A 214 8.55 3.38 -9.07
C LEU A 214 8.26 4.86 -8.86
N ALA A 215 8.90 5.51 -7.88
CA ALA A 215 8.66 6.94 -7.63
C ALA A 215 9.37 7.82 -8.65
N PRO A 216 8.84 9.03 -8.92
CA PRO A 216 9.52 10.01 -9.75
C PRO A 216 10.86 10.45 -9.12
N SER A 217 11.87 10.59 -9.95
CA SER A 217 13.22 11.07 -9.59
C SER A 217 13.30 12.59 -9.54
#